data_53e2cbcc92a186775c84a24e77c986ce
#
_entry.id   53e2cbcc92a186775c84a24e77c986ce
#
_cell.length_a   1.000
_cell.length_b   1.000
_cell.length_c   1.000
_cell.angle_alpha   90.00
_cell.angle_beta   90.00
_cell.angle_gamma   90.00
#
_symmetry.space_group_name_H-M   'P 1'
#
loop_
_entity.id
_entity.type
_entity.pdbx_description
1 polymer ?
#
loop_
_entity_poly.entity_id
_entity_poly.type
_entity_poly.pdbx_seq_one_letter_code
_entity_poly.pdbx_strand_id
1 'polypeptide(L)'
;LAMRDAVTRTDHALQKAQQELTTGLRQDVYAETGFRAAQSLDMRNRMERIDSFAVNNQLLAGKISVMSEQLGQIRTSVQGFLANALSLAGGGEGAAAVAREAGALISAISTQLNTAYAGEFLFSGMSTASAPVKDTSTLTQLSVLPDGATGAQMQAEMDRLNAWFGLGGGDITRSDYVGTIYGGSTEGLQSAQIDEYSRMEYGVSANDEAIRQIFKGLTRFANASCDVSASADDRAAWIEEAMSSLSAGVSAIQNREAGLGNQQSLVEGASLRQKNLSTIYNNRVVEIEGVDGYEAATRFEQLSAQLEASYK
;
A
#
# COMPACT_ATOMS: atom_id res chain seq x y z
N LEU A 1 20.98 -12.55 66.16
CA LEU A 1 20.49 -11.54 65.18
C LEU A 1 21.50 -11.37 64.03
N ALA A 2 22.78 -11.01 64.28
CA ALA A 2 23.76 -10.71 63.24
C ALA A 2 24.08 -11.91 62.28
N MET A 3 24.03 -13.15 62.79
CA MET A 3 24.30 -14.35 61.97
C MET A 3 23.13 -14.65 61.03
N ARG A 4 21.87 -14.51 61.50
CA ARG A 4 20.67 -14.64 60.64
C ARG A 4 20.63 -13.60 59.53
N ASP A 5 20.99 -12.35 59.84
CA ASP A 5 21.03 -11.26 58.86
C ASP A 5 22.16 -11.49 57.82
N ALA A 6 23.26 -12.11 58.21
CA ALA A 6 24.31 -12.49 57.26
C ALA A 6 23.87 -13.60 56.32
N VAL A 7 23.22 -14.66 56.84
CA VAL A 7 22.69 -15.77 56.04
C VAL A 7 21.65 -15.27 55.04
N THR A 8 20.72 -14.45 55.50
CA THR A 8 19.67 -13.86 54.61
C THR A 8 20.30 -13.02 53.48
N ARG A 9 21.34 -12.22 53.79
CA ARG A 9 22.05 -11.45 52.74
C ARG A 9 22.77 -12.34 51.74
N THR A 10 23.40 -13.42 52.20
CA THR A 10 24.08 -14.38 51.32
C THR A 10 23.09 -15.12 50.44
N ASP A 11 21.92 -15.51 50.98
CA ASP A 11 20.85 -16.15 50.22
C ASP A 11 20.29 -15.21 49.11
N HIS A 12 20.01 -13.94 49.43
CA HIS A 12 19.60 -12.96 48.43
C HIS A 12 20.70 -12.74 47.35
N ALA A 13 21.96 -12.68 47.76
CA ALA A 13 23.06 -12.54 46.79
C ALA A 13 23.21 -13.78 45.89
N LEU A 14 22.96 -14.98 46.43
CA LEU A 14 22.97 -16.23 45.68
C LEU A 14 21.81 -16.25 44.65
N GLN A 15 20.59 -15.91 45.07
CA GLN A 15 19.43 -15.82 44.17
C GLN A 15 19.70 -14.83 43.05
N LYS A 16 20.28 -13.66 43.35
CA LYS A 16 20.67 -12.65 42.36
C LYS A 16 21.69 -13.23 41.38
N ALA A 17 22.77 -13.87 41.87
CA ALA A 17 23.79 -14.46 41.00
C ALA A 17 23.25 -15.60 40.14
N GLN A 18 22.31 -16.40 40.66
CA GLN A 18 21.62 -17.44 39.91
C GLN A 18 20.75 -16.84 38.76
N GLN A 19 20.07 -15.77 39.04
CA GLN A 19 19.23 -15.08 38.03
C GLN A 19 20.13 -14.44 36.97
N GLU A 20 21.19 -13.77 37.34
CA GLU A 20 22.18 -13.19 36.42
C GLU A 20 22.85 -14.25 35.55
N LEU A 21 23.19 -15.41 36.11
CA LEU A 21 23.75 -16.54 35.37
C LEU A 21 22.74 -17.13 34.36
N THR A 22 21.45 -17.18 34.76
CA THR A 22 20.39 -17.76 33.90
C THR A 22 19.98 -16.81 32.81
N THR A 23 19.91 -15.51 33.10
CA THR A 23 19.42 -14.48 32.12
C THR A 23 20.55 -13.85 31.31
N GLY A 24 21.78 -13.91 31.80
CA GLY A 24 22.92 -13.19 31.22
C GLY A 24 22.86 -11.66 31.43
N LEU A 25 21.92 -11.18 32.23
CA LEU A 25 21.68 -9.75 32.47
C LEU A 25 21.85 -9.42 33.95
N ARG A 26 22.35 -8.21 34.24
CA ARG A 26 22.43 -7.65 35.59
C ARG A 26 21.03 -7.46 36.16
N GLN A 27 20.84 -7.92 37.41
CA GLN A 27 19.53 -7.79 38.06
C GLN A 27 19.22 -6.32 38.45
N ASP A 28 20.24 -5.59 38.91
CA ASP A 28 20.12 -4.18 39.26
C ASP A 28 21.06 -3.33 38.40
N VAL A 29 20.62 -3.07 37.17
CA VAL A 29 21.37 -2.27 36.19
C VAL A 29 21.69 -0.88 36.73
N TYR A 30 20.74 -0.29 37.47
CA TYR A 30 20.90 1.09 37.98
C TYR A 30 21.97 1.20 39.08
N ALA A 31 21.97 0.28 40.03
CA ALA A 31 22.94 0.25 41.13
C ALA A 31 24.36 -0.11 40.63
N GLU A 32 24.46 -0.95 39.60
CA GLU A 32 25.75 -1.45 39.13
C GLU A 32 26.39 -0.60 38.02
N THR A 33 25.58 0.02 37.16
CA THR A 33 26.08 0.78 36.00
C THR A 33 25.93 2.27 36.10
N GLY A 34 25.14 2.79 37.11
CA GLY A 34 24.95 4.21 37.34
C GLY A 34 24.44 4.97 36.12
N PHE A 35 25.19 5.98 35.65
CA PHE A 35 24.81 6.79 34.47
C PHE A 35 24.56 5.96 33.18
N ARG A 36 25.21 4.83 33.03
CA ARG A 36 25.03 3.93 31.87
C ARG A 36 23.64 3.32 31.83
N ALA A 37 22.98 3.13 32.98
CA ALA A 37 21.59 2.67 33.01
C ALA A 37 20.63 3.63 32.30
N ALA A 38 20.81 4.95 32.46
CA ALA A 38 20.01 5.95 31.75
C ALA A 38 20.23 5.88 30.24
N GLN A 39 21.46 5.59 29.79
CA GLN A 39 21.78 5.38 28.38
C GLN A 39 21.10 4.13 27.83
N SER A 40 21.10 3.01 28.58
CA SER A 40 20.41 1.80 28.20
C SER A 40 18.90 2.03 28.04
N LEU A 41 18.28 2.74 29.00
CA LEU A 41 16.86 3.07 28.92
C LEU A 41 16.53 3.94 27.69
N ASP A 42 17.36 4.94 27.37
CA ASP A 42 17.16 5.75 26.14
C ASP A 42 17.23 4.87 24.88
N MET A 43 18.18 3.93 24.84
CA MET A 43 18.29 2.99 23.70
C MET A 43 17.07 2.09 23.57
N ARG A 44 16.54 1.56 24.69
CA ARG A 44 15.30 0.76 24.70
C ARG A 44 14.11 1.56 24.18
N ASN A 45 13.95 2.81 24.63
CA ASN A 45 12.89 3.69 24.14
C ASN A 45 13.03 3.99 22.64
N ARG A 46 14.26 4.08 22.13
CA ARG A 46 14.50 4.24 20.68
C ARG A 46 14.16 2.96 19.92
N MET A 47 14.49 1.79 20.46
CA MET A 47 14.12 0.50 19.86
C MET A 47 12.61 0.34 19.77
N GLU A 48 11.85 0.66 20.82
CA GLU A 48 10.39 0.60 20.79
C GLU A 48 9.79 1.49 19.69
N ARG A 49 10.34 2.70 19.49
CA ARG A 49 9.92 3.56 18.38
C ARG A 49 10.27 2.97 17.02
N ILE A 50 11.45 2.39 16.87
CA ILE A 50 11.87 1.70 15.64
C ILE A 50 10.94 0.52 15.35
N ASP A 51 10.60 -0.27 16.34
CA ASP A 51 9.71 -1.43 16.19
C ASP A 51 8.30 -0.98 15.77
N SER A 52 7.81 0.13 16.32
CA SER A 52 6.53 0.74 15.90
C SER A 52 6.57 1.15 14.42
N PHE A 53 7.65 1.81 13.95
CA PHE A 53 7.82 2.13 12.54
C PHE A 53 7.93 0.88 11.66
N ALA A 54 8.63 -0.15 12.12
CA ALA A 54 8.79 -1.39 11.37
C ALA A 54 7.43 -2.06 11.09
N VAL A 55 6.54 -2.12 12.09
CA VAL A 55 5.17 -2.64 11.93
C VAL A 55 4.37 -1.81 10.92
N ASN A 56 4.43 -0.48 11.03
CA ASN A 56 3.72 0.43 10.12
C ASN A 56 4.26 0.32 8.69
N ASN A 57 5.57 0.22 8.52
CA ASN A 57 6.20 0.06 7.21
C ASN A 57 5.85 -1.29 6.56
N GLN A 58 5.73 -2.35 7.35
CA GLN A 58 5.29 -3.65 6.84
C GLN A 58 3.83 -3.58 6.32
N LEU A 59 2.93 -2.93 7.07
CA LEU A 59 1.55 -2.70 6.64
C LEU A 59 1.50 -1.87 5.35
N LEU A 60 2.31 -0.79 5.30
CA LEU A 60 2.39 0.09 4.14
C LEU A 60 2.93 -0.64 2.90
N ALA A 61 3.99 -1.43 3.06
CA ALA A 61 4.54 -2.26 1.97
C ALA A 61 3.49 -3.24 1.44
N GLY A 62 2.68 -3.85 2.32
CA GLY A 62 1.56 -4.71 1.93
C GLY A 62 0.50 -3.96 1.12
N LYS A 63 0.11 -2.75 1.54
CA LYS A 63 -0.84 -1.91 0.79
C LYS A 63 -0.31 -1.58 -0.61
N ILE A 64 0.94 -1.12 -0.72
CA ILE A 64 1.57 -0.77 -2.00
C ILE A 64 1.67 -1.99 -2.91
N SER A 65 2.05 -3.15 -2.38
CA SER A 65 2.14 -4.40 -3.14
C SER A 65 0.79 -4.80 -3.73
N VAL A 66 -0.28 -4.78 -2.94
CA VAL A 66 -1.63 -5.11 -3.42
C VAL A 66 -2.11 -4.11 -4.46
N MET A 67 -1.86 -2.79 -4.28
CA MET A 67 -2.19 -1.79 -5.30
C MET A 67 -1.47 -2.08 -6.61
N SER A 68 -0.18 -2.39 -6.58
CA SER A 68 0.62 -2.70 -7.77
C SER A 68 0.09 -3.95 -8.47
N GLU A 69 -0.27 -4.98 -7.72
CA GLU A 69 -0.86 -6.21 -8.26
C GLU A 69 -2.20 -5.93 -8.96
N GLN A 70 -3.11 -5.16 -8.32
CA GLN A 70 -4.40 -4.81 -8.93
C GLN A 70 -4.23 -4.00 -10.20
N LEU A 71 -3.34 -3.00 -10.23
CA LEU A 71 -3.04 -2.23 -11.44
C LEU A 71 -2.46 -3.11 -12.54
N GLY A 72 -1.56 -4.05 -12.21
CA GLY A 72 -1.00 -5.02 -13.15
C GLY A 72 -2.08 -5.92 -13.77
N GLN A 73 -3.05 -6.36 -12.97
CA GLN A 73 -4.20 -7.15 -13.45
C GLN A 73 -5.10 -6.32 -14.36
N ILE A 74 -5.43 -5.07 -13.98
CA ILE A 74 -6.20 -4.14 -14.82
C ILE A 74 -5.49 -3.94 -16.16
N ARG A 75 -4.21 -3.62 -16.14
CA ARG A 75 -3.39 -3.44 -17.35
C ARG A 75 -3.44 -4.67 -18.26
N THR A 76 -3.23 -5.87 -17.70
CA THR A 76 -3.23 -7.11 -18.46
C THR A 76 -4.61 -7.39 -19.08
N SER A 77 -5.68 -7.18 -18.35
CA SER A 77 -7.06 -7.36 -18.83
C SER A 77 -7.40 -6.39 -19.96
N VAL A 78 -7.00 -5.13 -19.83
CA VAL A 78 -7.22 -4.11 -20.88
C VAL A 78 -6.39 -4.41 -22.14
N GLN A 79 -5.15 -4.88 -21.99
CA GLN A 79 -4.33 -5.31 -23.13
C GLN A 79 -4.93 -6.51 -23.85
N GLY A 80 -5.45 -7.49 -23.12
CA GLY A 80 -6.19 -8.62 -23.70
C GLY A 80 -7.44 -8.17 -24.45
N PHE A 81 -8.21 -7.26 -23.87
CA PHE A 81 -9.37 -6.67 -24.54
C PHE A 81 -8.99 -5.93 -25.82
N LEU A 82 -7.93 -5.11 -25.80
CA LEU A 82 -7.45 -4.40 -26.99
C LEU A 82 -7.09 -5.33 -28.15
N ALA A 83 -6.43 -6.46 -27.86
CA ALA A 83 -6.08 -7.47 -28.86
C ALA A 83 -7.34 -8.09 -29.51
N ASN A 84 -8.37 -8.38 -28.69
CA ASN A 84 -9.64 -8.95 -29.16
C ASN A 84 -10.45 -7.92 -29.95
N ALA A 85 -10.56 -6.68 -29.42
CA ALA A 85 -11.34 -5.59 -30.05
C ALA A 85 -10.82 -5.26 -31.46
N LEU A 86 -9.49 -5.27 -31.65
CA LEU A 86 -8.89 -5.01 -32.96
C LEU A 86 -9.32 -6.04 -34.02
N SER A 87 -9.50 -7.29 -33.63
CA SER A 87 -9.89 -8.38 -34.54
C SER A 87 -11.38 -8.38 -34.88
N LEU A 88 -12.24 -7.84 -34.01
CA LEU A 88 -13.69 -7.91 -34.09
C LEU A 88 -14.36 -6.58 -34.48
N ALA A 89 -13.62 -5.48 -34.51
CA ALA A 89 -14.14 -4.13 -34.73
C ALA A 89 -14.74 -3.88 -36.15
N GLY A 90 -14.72 -4.88 -37.03
CA GLY A 90 -15.22 -4.77 -38.40
C GLY A 90 -16.72 -4.64 -38.59
N GLY A 91 -17.54 -4.65 -37.52
CA GLY A 91 -18.98 -4.47 -37.55
C GLY A 91 -19.80 -5.76 -37.38
N GLY A 92 -21.11 -5.64 -37.22
CA GLY A 92 -22.08 -6.75 -37.11
C GLY A 92 -22.06 -7.44 -35.74
N GLU A 93 -22.19 -8.77 -35.70
CA GLU A 93 -22.25 -9.56 -34.47
C GLU A 93 -20.97 -9.42 -33.61
N GLY A 94 -19.82 -9.17 -34.24
CA GLY A 94 -18.56 -8.91 -33.55
C GLY A 94 -18.61 -7.67 -32.67
N ALA A 95 -19.22 -6.59 -33.13
CA ALA A 95 -19.33 -5.35 -32.35
C ALA A 95 -20.17 -5.55 -31.07
N ALA A 96 -21.27 -6.31 -31.15
CA ALA A 96 -22.08 -6.63 -29.97
C ALA A 96 -21.37 -7.52 -28.96
N ALA A 97 -20.47 -8.40 -29.42
CA ALA A 97 -19.64 -9.20 -28.54
C ALA A 97 -18.60 -8.35 -27.80
N VAL A 98 -17.90 -7.46 -28.51
CA VAL A 98 -16.94 -6.50 -27.93
C VAL A 98 -17.63 -5.57 -26.93
N ALA A 99 -18.83 -5.08 -27.23
CA ALA A 99 -19.57 -4.21 -26.30
C ALA A 99 -19.91 -4.93 -24.98
N ARG A 100 -20.33 -6.19 -25.04
CA ARG A 100 -20.57 -6.98 -23.83
C ARG A 100 -19.30 -7.27 -23.05
N GLU A 101 -18.20 -7.57 -23.74
CA GLU A 101 -16.89 -7.76 -23.11
C GLU A 101 -16.39 -6.48 -22.42
N ALA A 102 -16.55 -5.32 -23.06
CA ALA A 102 -16.22 -4.04 -22.47
C ALA A 102 -17.05 -3.73 -21.20
N GLY A 103 -18.35 -4.01 -21.22
CA GLY A 103 -19.21 -3.87 -20.03
C GLY A 103 -18.81 -4.80 -18.89
N ALA A 104 -18.47 -6.05 -19.21
CA ALA A 104 -17.97 -7.00 -18.21
C ALA A 104 -16.62 -6.54 -17.61
N LEU A 105 -15.73 -6.01 -18.46
CA LEU A 105 -14.43 -5.50 -18.03
C LEU A 105 -14.56 -4.24 -17.14
N ILE A 106 -15.49 -3.33 -17.43
CA ILE A 106 -15.83 -2.19 -16.56
C ILE A 106 -16.17 -2.70 -15.15
N SER A 107 -17.04 -3.71 -15.05
CA SER A 107 -17.44 -4.29 -13.77
C SER A 107 -16.29 -4.98 -13.05
N ALA A 108 -15.43 -5.70 -13.77
CA ALA A 108 -14.25 -6.37 -13.21
C ALA A 108 -13.25 -5.35 -12.66
N ILE A 109 -12.92 -4.30 -13.42
CA ILE A 109 -12.02 -3.22 -12.99
C ILE A 109 -12.60 -2.50 -11.77
N SER A 110 -13.90 -2.26 -11.73
CA SER A 110 -14.54 -1.65 -10.56
C SER A 110 -14.37 -2.49 -9.30
N THR A 111 -14.48 -3.82 -9.42
CA THR A 111 -14.25 -4.75 -8.32
C THR A 111 -12.78 -4.72 -7.87
N GLN A 112 -11.83 -4.69 -8.80
CA GLN A 112 -10.40 -4.60 -8.50
C GLN A 112 -10.05 -3.27 -7.82
N LEU A 113 -10.61 -2.15 -8.28
CA LEU A 113 -10.41 -0.85 -7.64
C LEU A 113 -11.07 -0.76 -6.26
N ASN A 114 -12.12 -1.52 -5.99
CA ASN A 114 -12.77 -1.61 -4.68
C ASN A 114 -12.08 -2.61 -3.73
N THR A 115 -10.84 -3.00 -4.03
CA THR A 115 -10.06 -3.86 -3.12
C THR A 115 -9.73 -3.12 -1.84
N ALA A 116 -9.98 -3.79 -0.71
CA ALA A 116 -9.61 -3.33 0.62
C ALA A 116 -8.44 -4.17 1.17
N TYR A 117 -7.57 -3.53 1.96
CA TYR A 117 -6.49 -4.17 2.69
C TYR A 117 -6.51 -3.67 4.14
N ALA A 118 -6.49 -4.59 5.11
CA ALA A 118 -6.60 -4.27 6.53
C ALA A 118 -7.83 -3.41 6.88
N GLY A 119 -8.95 -3.58 6.16
CA GLY A 119 -10.19 -2.84 6.38
C GLY A 119 -10.26 -1.46 5.72
N GLU A 120 -9.27 -1.06 4.94
CA GLU A 120 -9.22 0.22 4.23
C GLU A 120 -9.23 0.02 2.72
N PHE A 121 -10.03 0.80 2.01
CA PHE A 121 -10.01 0.83 0.54
C PHE A 121 -8.74 1.49 0.03
N LEU A 122 -8.06 0.82 -0.90
CA LEU A 122 -6.73 1.23 -1.34
C LEU A 122 -6.75 2.39 -2.34
N PHE A 123 -7.78 2.48 -3.19
CA PHE A 123 -7.85 3.43 -4.31
C PHE A 123 -8.77 4.63 -4.05
N SER A 124 -9.15 4.85 -2.80
CA SER A 124 -10.10 5.92 -2.41
C SER A 124 -9.44 7.26 -2.03
N GLY A 125 -8.12 7.39 -2.21
CA GLY A 125 -7.38 8.55 -1.73
C GLY A 125 -7.43 8.64 -0.20
N MET A 126 -7.69 9.82 0.35
CA MET A 126 -7.74 10.03 1.81
C MET A 126 -8.99 9.43 2.47
N SER A 127 -10.06 9.10 1.72
CA SER A 127 -11.33 8.56 2.25
C SER A 127 -11.34 7.03 2.30
N THR A 128 -10.48 6.42 3.10
CA THR A 128 -10.25 4.96 3.13
C THR A 128 -11.45 4.11 3.57
N ALA A 129 -12.45 4.71 4.20
CA ALA A 129 -13.68 4.04 4.61
C ALA A 129 -14.75 3.95 3.52
N SER A 130 -14.59 4.68 2.42
CA SER A 130 -15.55 4.75 1.32
C SER A 130 -15.05 3.98 0.11
N ALA A 131 -15.94 3.18 -0.51
CA ALA A 131 -15.61 2.49 -1.75
C ALA A 131 -15.20 3.50 -2.83
N PRO A 132 -14.02 3.33 -3.46
CA PRO A 132 -13.52 4.28 -4.46
C PRO A 132 -14.33 4.32 -5.74
N VAL A 133 -15.00 3.23 -6.11
CA VAL A 133 -15.85 3.15 -7.29
C VAL A 133 -17.27 2.77 -6.85
N LYS A 134 -18.22 3.64 -7.20
CA LYS A 134 -19.65 3.43 -7.00
C LYS A 134 -20.24 2.55 -8.12
N ASP A 135 -21.55 2.64 -8.32
CA ASP A 135 -22.22 1.94 -9.40
C ASP A 135 -21.74 2.40 -10.78
N THR A 136 -21.21 1.47 -11.55
CA THR A 136 -20.72 1.70 -12.91
C THR A 136 -21.73 1.37 -14.01
N SER A 137 -22.95 1.04 -13.66
CA SER A 137 -24.03 0.75 -14.63
C SER A 137 -24.28 1.92 -15.58
N THR A 138 -24.06 3.16 -15.12
CA THR A 138 -24.18 4.36 -15.95
C THR A 138 -23.15 4.40 -17.08
N LEU A 139 -21.96 3.83 -16.91
CA LEU A 139 -20.91 3.83 -17.93
C LEU A 139 -21.32 3.06 -19.19
N THR A 140 -22.09 1.98 -19.04
CA THR A 140 -22.57 1.19 -20.17
C THR A 140 -23.71 1.83 -20.94
N GLN A 141 -24.27 2.94 -20.43
CA GLN A 141 -25.39 3.69 -21.02
C GLN A 141 -25.03 5.15 -21.26
N LEU A 142 -23.81 5.56 -20.95
CA LEU A 142 -23.38 6.95 -20.90
C LEU A 142 -23.33 7.58 -22.31
N SER A 143 -22.89 6.82 -23.31
CA SER A 143 -22.76 7.28 -24.68
C SER A 143 -23.89 6.72 -25.52
N VAL A 144 -24.78 7.59 -25.99
CA VAL A 144 -25.90 7.21 -26.87
C VAL A 144 -25.76 8.01 -28.16
N LEU A 145 -25.10 7.41 -29.14
CA LEU A 145 -25.12 7.96 -30.48
C LEU A 145 -26.41 7.49 -31.22
N PRO A 146 -27.11 8.40 -31.94
CA PRO A 146 -28.24 8.00 -32.77
C PRO A 146 -27.77 7.12 -33.93
N ASP A 147 -28.67 6.28 -34.41
CA ASP A 147 -28.45 5.51 -35.62
C ASP A 147 -28.10 6.46 -36.78
N GLY A 148 -27.04 6.17 -37.52
CA GLY A 148 -26.58 7.04 -38.61
C GLY A 148 -25.88 8.31 -38.13
N ALA A 149 -25.30 8.33 -36.94
CA ALA A 149 -24.56 9.47 -36.46
C ALA A 149 -23.49 9.93 -37.46
N THR A 150 -23.44 11.22 -37.70
CA THR A 150 -22.44 11.86 -38.55
C THR A 150 -21.12 12.01 -37.81
N GLY A 151 -20.00 12.16 -38.55
CA GLY A 151 -18.70 12.43 -37.97
C GLY A 151 -18.69 13.63 -37.01
N ALA A 152 -19.45 14.68 -37.31
CA ALA A 152 -19.58 15.85 -36.42
C ALA A 152 -20.30 15.50 -35.09
N GLN A 153 -21.31 14.63 -35.11
CA GLN A 153 -22.00 14.16 -33.90
C GLN A 153 -21.10 13.23 -33.08
N MET A 154 -20.33 12.37 -33.74
CA MET A 154 -19.35 11.53 -33.09
C MET A 154 -18.26 12.38 -32.42
N GLN A 155 -17.73 13.40 -33.09
CA GLN A 155 -16.75 14.31 -32.51
C GLN A 155 -17.32 15.08 -31.31
N ALA A 156 -18.54 15.60 -31.40
CA ALA A 156 -19.19 16.26 -30.26
C ALA A 156 -19.36 15.33 -29.05
N GLU A 157 -19.65 14.05 -29.30
CA GLU A 157 -19.79 13.06 -28.24
C GLU A 157 -18.40 12.70 -27.65
N MET A 158 -17.35 12.66 -28.46
CA MET A 158 -15.96 12.49 -27.96
C MET A 158 -15.59 13.64 -27.02
N ASP A 159 -15.87 14.87 -27.38
CA ASP A 159 -15.59 16.05 -26.57
C ASP A 159 -16.42 16.04 -25.28
N ARG A 160 -17.69 15.63 -25.35
CA ARG A 160 -18.55 15.45 -24.18
C ARG A 160 -18.03 14.40 -23.22
N LEU A 161 -17.57 13.24 -23.71
CA LEU A 161 -16.99 12.19 -22.89
C LEU A 161 -15.66 12.65 -22.27
N ASN A 162 -14.82 13.37 -23.01
CA ASN A 162 -13.61 13.96 -22.46
C ASN A 162 -13.92 14.88 -21.27
N ALA A 163 -14.91 15.77 -21.42
CA ALA A 163 -15.35 16.66 -20.35
C ALA A 163 -15.93 15.88 -19.17
N TRP A 164 -16.77 14.88 -19.44
CA TRP A 164 -17.42 14.05 -18.42
C TRP A 164 -16.40 13.30 -17.54
N PHE A 165 -15.37 12.74 -18.16
CA PHE A 165 -14.26 12.08 -17.44
C PHE A 165 -13.18 13.07 -16.93
N GLY A 166 -13.34 14.37 -17.16
CA GLY A 166 -12.36 15.38 -16.74
C GLY A 166 -11.00 15.25 -17.43
N LEU A 167 -10.97 14.86 -18.71
CA LEU A 167 -9.77 14.63 -19.51
C LEU A 167 -9.43 15.81 -20.43
N GLY A 168 -10.24 16.84 -20.46
CA GLY A 168 -10.08 18.02 -21.33
C GLY A 168 -9.30 19.18 -20.71
N GLY A 169 -8.52 18.99 -19.65
CA GLY A 169 -7.74 20.04 -18.97
C GLY A 169 -8.55 20.95 -18.04
N GLY A 170 -9.82 20.62 -17.77
CA GLY A 170 -10.67 21.31 -16.80
C GLY A 170 -10.43 20.86 -15.36
N ASP A 171 -11.11 21.49 -14.40
CA ASP A 171 -11.07 21.12 -12.99
C ASP A 171 -11.70 19.73 -12.80
N ILE A 172 -10.88 18.74 -12.51
CA ILE A 172 -11.30 17.34 -12.32
C ILE A 172 -12.32 17.18 -11.19
N THR A 173 -12.30 18.04 -10.17
CA THR A 173 -13.22 17.96 -9.02
C THR A 173 -14.66 18.28 -9.43
N ARG A 174 -14.86 18.90 -10.58
CA ARG A 174 -16.14 19.27 -11.16
C ARG A 174 -16.59 18.35 -12.30
N SER A 175 -15.82 17.28 -12.58
CA SER A 175 -16.23 16.31 -13.59
C SER A 175 -17.41 15.46 -13.09
N ASP A 176 -18.28 15.06 -14.02
CA ASP A 176 -19.39 14.17 -13.70
C ASP A 176 -18.90 12.78 -13.21
N TYR A 177 -17.71 12.36 -13.63
CA TYR A 177 -17.06 11.15 -13.15
C TYR A 177 -16.88 11.17 -11.62
N VAL A 178 -16.40 12.28 -11.06
CA VAL A 178 -16.23 12.43 -9.60
C VAL A 178 -17.57 12.43 -8.89
N GLY A 179 -18.60 13.06 -9.46
CA GLY A 179 -19.92 13.07 -8.87
C GLY A 179 -20.65 11.72 -8.89
N THR A 180 -20.46 10.96 -9.98
CA THR A 180 -21.26 9.77 -10.28
C THR A 180 -20.55 8.46 -9.96
N ILE A 181 -19.30 8.30 -10.39
CA ILE A 181 -18.54 7.04 -10.29
C ILE A 181 -17.57 7.05 -9.13
N TYR A 182 -16.77 8.10 -8.99
CA TYR A 182 -15.76 8.15 -7.94
C TYR A 182 -16.39 8.47 -6.58
N GLY A 183 -16.10 7.61 -5.59
CA GLY A 183 -16.60 7.73 -4.21
C GLY A 183 -15.55 8.12 -3.18
N GLY A 184 -14.30 8.25 -3.61
CA GLY A 184 -13.18 8.57 -2.74
C GLY A 184 -12.95 10.08 -2.54
N SER A 185 -11.84 10.44 -1.96
CA SER A 185 -11.43 11.83 -1.73
C SER A 185 -10.71 12.43 -2.94
N THR A 186 -11.04 13.67 -3.28
CA THR A 186 -10.32 14.48 -4.27
C THR A 186 -9.20 15.33 -3.65
N GLU A 187 -9.03 15.30 -2.33
CA GLU A 187 -8.07 16.15 -1.60
C GLU A 187 -6.62 15.65 -1.68
N GLY A 188 -6.38 14.48 -2.27
CA GLY A 188 -5.04 13.93 -2.44
C GLY A 188 -4.92 12.45 -2.08
N LEU A 189 -3.67 11.99 -2.04
CA LEU A 189 -3.33 10.63 -1.67
C LEU A 189 -3.06 10.51 -0.16
N GLN A 190 -3.04 9.27 0.32
CA GLN A 190 -2.65 8.99 1.70
C GLN A 190 -1.18 9.33 1.93
N SER A 191 -0.84 9.73 3.15
CA SER A 191 0.55 9.92 3.55
C SER A 191 0.88 9.04 4.75
N ALA A 192 2.08 8.48 4.75
CA ALA A 192 2.61 7.67 5.85
C ALA A 192 3.96 8.20 6.31
N GLN A 193 4.18 8.13 7.62
CA GLN A 193 5.49 8.39 8.20
C GLN A 193 6.27 7.07 8.24
N ILE A 194 7.32 6.98 7.44
CA ILE A 194 8.14 5.75 7.28
C ILE A 194 9.36 5.73 8.20
N ASP A 195 9.72 6.88 8.77
CA ASP A 195 10.86 7.09 9.65
C ASP A 195 10.60 8.31 10.53
N GLU A 196 11.39 8.53 11.58
CA GLU A 196 11.24 9.67 12.51
C GLU A 196 11.20 11.02 11.80
N TYR A 197 11.91 11.15 10.67
CA TYR A 197 12.05 12.40 9.91
C TYR A 197 11.52 12.31 8.47
N SER A 198 10.99 11.16 8.04
CA SER A 198 10.59 10.93 6.66
C SER A 198 9.11 10.59 6.56
N ARG A 199 8.39 11.43 5.82
CA ARG A 199 6.99 11.20 5.43
C ARG A 199 6.91 11.09 3.92
N MET A 200 6.07 10.22 3.41
CA MET A 200 5.81 10.07 1.98
C MET A 200 4.31 10.01 1.70
N GLU A 201 3.90 10.56 0.58
CA GLU A 201 2.60 10.26 -0.02
C GLU A 201 2.70 8.96 -0.81
N TYR A 202 1.66 8.14 -0.76
CA TYR A 202 1.67 6.84 -1.40
C TYR A 202 0.33 6.47 -2.01
N GLY A 203 0.40 5.53 -2.94
CA GLY A 203 -0.77 4.93 -3.57
C GLY A 203 -1.16 5.59 -4.88
N VAL A 204 -2.30 5.15 -5.39
CA VAL A 204 -2.97 5.63 -6.59
C VAL A 204 -4.45 5.73 -6.29
N SER A 205 -5.12 6.76 -6.78
CA SER A 205 -6.57 6.93 -6.63
C SER A 205 -7.32 6.35 -7.83
N ALA A 206 -8.53 5.83 -7.62
CA ALA A 206 -9.43 5.49 -8.73
C ALA A 206 -9.86 6.72 -9.56
N ASN A 207 -9.59 7.94 -9.05
CA ASN A 207 -9.72 9.19 -9.79
C ASN A 207 -8.49 9.53 -10.65
N ASP A 208 -7.47 8.67 -10.69
CA ASP A 208 -6.29 8.89 -11.51
C ASP A 208 -6.64 8.93 -13.01
N GLU A 209 -5.90 9.75 -13.75
CA GLU A 209 -6.11 9.90 -15.20
C GLU A 209 -6.01 8.55 -15.93
N ALA A 210 -5.12 7.67 -15.50
CA ALA A 210 -4.96 6.33 -16.07
C ALA A 210 -6.28 5.54 -16.03
N ILE A 211 -6.96 5.55 -14.89
CA ILE A 211 -8.23 4.84 -14.68
C ILE A 211 -9.36 5.50 -15.49
N ARG A 212 -9.40 6.83 -15.51
CA ARG A 212 -10.41 7.59 -16.27
C ARG A 212 -10.27 7.37 -17.78
N GLN A 213 -9.06 7.30 -18.32
CA GLN A 213 -8.80 6.96 -19.72
C GLN A 213 -9.30 5.56 -20.05
N ILE A 214 -9.05 4.58 -19.17
CA ILE A 214 -9.54 3.21 -19.36
C ILE A 214 -11.07 3.17 -19.35
N PHE A 215 -11.71 3.75 -18.34
CA PHE A 215 -13.17 3.76 -18.29
C PHE A 215 -13.77 4.49 -19.49
N LYS A 216 -13.19 5.62 -19.93
CA LYS A 216 -13.63 6.31 -21.15
C LYS A 216 -13.57 5.42 -22.38
N GLY A 217 -12.44 4.75 -22.60
CA GLY A 217 -12.27 3.86 -23.75
C GLY A 217 -13.24 2.67 -23.71
N LEU A 218 -13.38 2.02 -22.55
CA LEU A 218 -14.33 0.91 -22.37
C LEU A 218 -15.77 1.36 -22.51
N THR A 219 -16.15 2.52 -22.00
CA THR A 219 -17.48 3.10 -22.17
C THR A 219 -17.84 3.27 -23.66
N ARG A 220 -16.89 3.71 -24.48
CA ARG A 220 -17.11 3.85 -25.92
C ARG A 220 -17.32 2.50 -26.60
N PHE A 221 -16.55 1.48 -26.22
CA PHE A 221 -16.78 0.13 -26.73
C PHE A 221 -18.09 -0.49 -26.22
N ALA A 222 -18.44 -0.30 -24.96
CA ALA A 222 -19.68 -0.80 -24.39
C ALA A 222 -20.92 -0.21 -25.07
N ASN A 223 -20.80 0.99 -25.63
CA ASN A 223 -21.84 1.70 -26.37
C ASN A 223 -21.59 1.66 -27.89
N ALA A 224 -20.69 0.80 -28.37
CA ALA A 224 -20.35 0.66 -29.80
C ALA A 224 -21.41 -0.04 -30.66
N SER A 225 -22.63 -0.22 -30.17
CA SER A 225 -23.81 -0.45 -30.99
C SER A 225 -24.13 0.77 -31.91
N CYS A 226 -23.14 1.66 -32.03
CA CYS A 226 -23.11 2.73 -33.04
C CYS A 226 -23.07 2.11 -34.42
N ASP A 227 -24.15 1.93 -34.82
CA ASP A 227 -24.85 1.34 -35.87
C ASP A 227 -24.17 1.18 -37.22
N VAL A 228 -24.67 0.16 -37.89
CA VAL A 228 -24.50 -0.24 -39.28
C VAL A 228 -24.72 0.90 -40.28
N SER A 229 -25.38 1.99 -39.89
CA SER A 229 -25.74 3.13 -40.77
C SER A 229 -24.73 4.29 -40.79
N ALA A 230 -23.80 4.36 -39.82
CA ALA A 230 -22.70 5.32 -39.87
C ALA A 230 -21.70 4.97 -40.99
N SER A 231 -21.01 5.98 -41.55
CA SER A 231 -19.97 5.70 -42.54
C SER A 231 -18.86 4.80 -41.98
N ALA A 232 -18.20 4.01 -42.83
CA ALA A 232 -17.09 3.17 -42.40
C ALA A 232 -15.97 3.99 -41.80
N ASP A 233 -15.70 5.17 -42.32
CA ASP A 233 -14.65 6.09 -41.84
C ASP A 233 -14.97 6.67 -40.46
N ASP A 234 -16.24 7.08 -40.24
CA ASP A 234 -16.66 7.62 -38.95
C ASP A 234 -16.63 6.55 -37.85
N ARG A 235 -17.02 5.30 -38.15
CA ARG A 235 -16.86 4.17 -37.22
C ARG A 235 -15.42 3.86 -36.92
N ALA A 236 -14.56 3.87 -37.94
CA ALA A 236 -13.13 3.65 -37.74
C ALA A 236 -12.54 4.71 -36.80
N ALA A 237 -12.83 5.99 -37.01
CA ALA A 237 -12.39 7.07 -36.16
C ALA A 237 -12.90 6.94 -34.70
N TRP A 238 -14.15 6.50 -34.51
CA TRP A 238 -14.70 6.26 -33.18
C TRP A 238 -13.97 5.16 -32.43
N ILE A 239 -13.70 4.05 -33.11
CA ILE A 239 -12.97 2.89 -32.54
C ILE A 239 -11.51 3.27 -32.30
N GLU A 240 -10.85 3.95 -33.23
CA GLU A 240 -9.45 4.38 -33.10
C GLU A 240 -9.23 5.26 -31.86
N GLU A 241 -10.11 6.22 -31.62
CA GLU A 241 -10.03 7.06 -30.44
C GLU A 241 -10.31 6.28 -29.14
N ALA A 242 -11.24 5.30 -29.15
CA ALA A 242 -11.47 4.43 -28.01
C ALA A 242 -10.22 3.58 -27.69
N MET A 243 -9.58 3.02 -28.72
CA MET A 243 -8.32 2.28 -28.59
C MET A 243 -7.19 3.17 -28.11
N SER A 244 -7.09 4.42 -28.63
CA SER A 244 -6.11 5.42 -28.19
C SER A 244 -6.27 5.73 -26.70
N SER A 245 -7.50 5.91 -26.24
CA SER A 245 -7.79 6.14 -24.82
C SER A 245 -7.36 4.96 -23.94
N LEU A 246 -7.66 3.72 -24.35
CA LEU A 246 -7.22 2.54 -23.62
C LEU A 246 -5.70 2.39 -23.62
N SER A 247 -5.03 2.63 -24.74
CA SER A 247 -3.58 2.58 -24.85
C SER A 247 -2.90 3.64 -23.99
N ALA A 248 -3.44 4.85 -23.95
CA ALA A 248 -3.00 5.92 -23.06
C ALA A 248 -3.18 5.51 -21.59
N GLY A 249 -4.33 4.94 -21.23
CA GLY A 249 -4.60 4.44 -19.89
C GLY A 249 -3.63 3.33 -19.47
N VAL A 250 -3.36 2.36 -20.36
CA VAL A 250 -2.38 1.28 -20.13
C VAL A 250 -0.98 1.86 -19.86
N SER A 251 -0.54 2.79 -20.71
CA SER A 251 0.78 3.44 -20.55
C SER A 251 0.85 4.25 -19.24
N ALA A 252 -0.22 4.94 -18.88
CA ALA A 252 -0.31 5.66 -17.62
C ALA A 252 -0.30 4.72 -16.41
N ILE A 253 -0.97 3.55 -16.47
CA ILE A 253 -0.87 2.52 -15.42
C ILE A 253 0.58 2.05 -15.24
N GLN A 254 1.30 1.78 -16.31
CA GLN A 254 2.74 1.39 -16.20
C GLN A 254 3.56 2.42 -15.46
N ASN A 255 3.30 3.71 -15.70
CA ASN A 255 3.96 4.79 -14.96
C ASN A 255 3.56 4.79 -13.47
N ARG A 256 2.31 4.47 -13.14
CA ARG A 256 1.86 4.36 -11.74
C ARG A 256 2.45 3.13 -11.06
N GLU A 257 2.55 1.98 -11.74
CA GLU A 257 3.23 0.79 -11.24
C GLU A 257 4.71 1.09 -10.93
N ALA A 258 5.41 1.78 -11.81
CA ALA A 258 6.78 2.22 -11.57
C ALA A 258 6.89 3.18 -10.37
N GLY A 259 5.93 4.10 -10.22
CA GLY A 259 5.82 4.98 -9.05
C GLY A 259 5.64 4.20 -7.74
N LEU A 260 4.74 3.21 -7.73
CA LEU A 260 4.53 2.32 -6.58
C LEU A 260 5.79 1.50 -6.25
N GLY A 261 6.52 1.02 -7.27
CA GLY A 261 7.81 0.34 -7.09
C GLY A 261 8.86 1.22 -6.42
N ASN A 262 8.93 2.50 -6.78
CA ASN A 262 9.81 3.46 -6.11
C ASN A 262 9.38 3.70 -4.66
N GLN A 263 8.07 3.82 -4.38
CA GLN A 263 7.54 3.96 -3.03
C GLN A 263 7.86 2.75 -2.18
N GLN A 264 7.71 1.54 -2.73
CA GLN A 264 8.06 0.29 -2.06
C GLN A 264 9.56 0.26 -1.71
N SER A 265 10.44 0.63 -2.62
CA SER A 265 11.88 0.70 -2.38
C SER A 265 12.26 1.67 -1.27
N LEU A 266 11.54 2.81 -1.15
CA LEU A 266 11.74 3.76 -0.05
C LEU A 266 11.35 3.16 1.30
N VAL A 267 10.22 2.45 1.38
CA VAL A 267 9.75 1.76 2.60
C VAL A 267 10.71 0.64 2.99
N GLU A 268 11.16 -0.17 2.04
CA GLU A 268 12.14 -1.24 2.27
C GLU A 268 13.47 -0.69 2.76
N GLY A 269 13.95 0.39 2.16
CA GLY A 269 15.16 1.10 2.60
C GLY A 269 15.05 1.65 4.01
N ALA A 270 13.89 2.22 4.39
CA ALA A 270 13.62 2.67 5.75
C ALA A 270 13.62 1.50 6.73
N SER A 271 12.93 0.40 6.40
CA SER A 271 12.86 -0.81 7.22
C SER A 271 14.25 -1.44 7.44
N LEU A 272 15.09 -1.47 6.41
CA LEU A 272 16.47 -1.96 6.52
C LEU A 272 17.32 -1.09 7.46
N ARG A 273 17.23 0.23 7.34
CA ARG A 273 17.93 1.16 8.26
C ARG A 273 17.45 0.96 9.70
N GLN A 274 16.15 0.83 9.93
CA GLN A 274 15.56 0.59 11.24
C GLN A 274 16.06 -0.71 11.86
N LYS A 275 16.08 -1.79 11.08
CA LYS A 275 16.63 -3.08 11.52
C LYS A 275 18.10 -2.99 11.93
N ASN A 276 18.92 -2.28 11.16
CA ASN A 276 20.32 -2.08 11.47
C ASN A 276 20.51 -1.26 12.76
N LEU A 277 19.74 -0.17 12.92
CA LEU A 277 19.76 0.65 14.14
C LEU A 277 19.30 -0.14 15.37
N SER A 278 18.22 -0.91 15.26
CA SER A 278 17.73 -1.79 16.33
C SER A 278 18.81 -2.78 16.76
N THR A 279 19.52 -3.39 15.81
CA THR A 279 20.64 -4.29 16.09
C THR A 279 21.78 -3.57 16.84
N ILE A 280 22.15 -2.36 16.41
CA ILE A 280 23.19 -1.56 17.06
C ILE A 280 22.78 -1.21 18.51
N TYR A 281 21.56 -0.75 18.70
CA TYR A 281 21.06 -0.41 20.04
C TYR A 281 20.95 -1.64 20.93
N ASN A 282 20.47 -2.77 20.42
CA ASN A 282 20.38 -4.01 21.16
C ASN A 282 21.77 -4.48 21.62
N ASN A 283 22.78 -4.47 20.74
CA ASN A 283 24.15 -4.84 21.09
C ASN A 283 24.70 -3.91 22.18
N ARG A 284 24.38 -2.62 22.11
CA ARG A 284 24.80 -1.66 23.11
C ARG A 284 24.10 -1.83 24.45
N VAL A 285 22.80 -2.16 24.43
CA VAL A 285 22.06 -2.54 25.65
C VAL A 285 22.66 -3.77 26.30
N VAL A 286 22.94 -4.81 25.51
CA VAL A 286 23.58 -6.03 26.00
C VAL A 286 24.97 -5.75 26.58
N GLU A 287 25.76 -4.86 25.98
CA GLU A 287 27.08 -4.45 26.51
C GLU A 287 26.97 -3.72 27.87
N ILE A 288 25.90 -2.94 28.07
CA ILE A 288 25.68 -2.20 29.33
C ILE A 288 25.07 -3.09 30.41
N GLU A 289 24.09 -3.91 30.05
CA GLU A 289 23.28 -4.68 30.99
C GLU A 289 23.77 -6.14 31.14
N GLY A 290 24.59 -6.62 30.22
CA GLY A 290 25.09 -7.98 30.24
C GLY A 290 26.05 -8.24 31.38
N VAL A 291 26.07 -9.47 31.86
CA VAL A 291 27.03 -10.01 32.84
C VAL A 291 27.96 -10.96 32.11
N ASP A 292 29.25 -10.90 32.47
CA ASP A 292 30.17 -11.94 32.04
C ASP A 292 29.75 -13.28 32.67
N GLY A 293 29.42 -14.26 31.85
CA GLY A 293 28.91 -15.57 32.29
C GLY A 293 29.93 -16.30 33.17
N TYR A 294 31.22 -16.11 32.93
CA TYR A 294 32.28 -16.72 33.77
C TYR A 294 32.33 -16.06 35.15
N GLU A 295 32.25 -14.73 35.20
CA GLU A 295 32.22 -13.99 36.47
C GLU A 295 30.96 -14.35 37.28
N ALA A 296 29.79 -14.42 36.62
CA ALA A 296 28.53 -14.79 37.26
C ALA A 296 28.56 -16.22 37.82
N ALA A 297 29.11 -17.17 37.07
CA ALA A 297 29.28 -18.56 37.52
C ALA A 297 30.21 -18.65 38.72
N THR A 298 31.37 -17.99 38.67
CA THR A 298 32.35 -17.98 39.78
C THR A 298 31.73 -17.35 41.03
N ARG A 299 31.00 -16.27 40.90
CA ARG A 299 30.29 -15.60 42.00
C ARG A 299 29.19 -16.50 42.59
N PHE A 300 28.46 -17.20 41.76
CA PHE A 300 27.45 -18.18 42.22
C PHE A 300 28.08 -19.32 43.02
N GLU A 301 29.17 -19.93 42.52
CA GLU A 301 29.88 -21.00 43.23
C GLU A 301 30.43 -20.53 44.58
N GLN A 302 31.03 -19.35 44.65
CA GLN A 302 31.54 -18.76 45.88
C GLN A 302 30.42 -18.52 46.91
N LEU A 303 29.29 -17.94 46.49
CA LEU A 303 28.16 -17.67 47.37
C LEU A 303 27.50 -18.97 47.84
N SER A 304 27.41 -20.00 47.00
CA SER A 304 26.90 -21.31 47.33
C SER A 304 27.77 -21.99 48.43
N ALA A 305 29.07 -21.98 48.22
CA ALA A 305 30.02 -22.52 49.22
C ALA A 305 29.96 -21.74 50.54
N GLN A 306 29.82 -20.41 50.51
CA GLN A 306 29.71 -19.58 51.70
C GLN A 306 28.40 -19.87 52.47
N LEU A 307 27.28 -20.09 51.74
CA LEU A 307 26.01 -20.45 52.34
C LEU A 307 26.07 -21.81 53.01
N GLU A 308 26.67 -22.82 52.35
CA GLU A 308 26.89 -24.15 52.95
C GLU A 308 27.75 -24.09 54.21
N ALA A 309 28.82 -23.28 54.22
CA ALA A 309 29.65 -23.07 55.38
C ALA A 309 28.94 -22.40 56.56
N SER A 310 27.90 -21.57 56.26
CA SER A 310 27.12 -20.85 57.27
C SER A 310 26.05 -21.72 57.95
N TYR A 311 25.72 -22.88 57.35
CA TYR A 311 24.79 -23.85 57.89
C TYR A 311 25.48 -24.98 58.73
N LYS A 312 26.79 -25.06 58.70
CA LYS A 312 27.64 -25.96 59.55
C LYS A 312 28.05 -25.26 60.84
#